data_09327d4a01df812814b956e8964519de
#
_entry.id   09327d4a01df812814b956e8964519de
#
_cell.length_a   1.000
_cell.length_b   1.000
_cell.length_c   1.000
_cell.angle_alpha   90.00
_cell.angle_beta   90.00
_cell.angle_gamma   90.00
#
_symmetry.space_group_name_H-M   'P 1'
#
loop_
_entity.id
_entity.type
_entity.pdbx_description
1 polymer ?
#
loop_
_entity_poly.entity_id
_entity_poly.type
_entity_poly.pdbx_seq_one_letter_code
_entity_poly.pdbx_strand_id
1 'polypeptide(L)'
;MNSAVLAENYDASKLADYIRFAERLGSNVKFCEDKWLCSNLRRSPAEKSCSFTLYFGRIPLPYRESVKYFATISLIRGKKISTVKAYIQDLIRFFDFWLNNKGALSLSNCSEYDAANFYRYLENGTLAESTRIGVWSSLSIFFETMNGSDGTKSKNPFCLSPYCRQTRFDTKYIPESVARQLDVVFKNNEILLHLRCVYWLLRLIPSRIGEILGMQIDCLKRFNG
;
A
#
# COMPACT_ATOMS: atom_id res chain seq x y z
N MET A 1 4.26 -29.19 9.58
CA MET A 1 3.33 -29.61 10.64
C MET A 1 2.68 -28.37 11.23
N ASN A 2 1.37 -28.36 11.35
CA ASN A 2 0.46 -27.31 11.79
C ASN A 2 0.13 -26.17 10.82
N SER A 3 -0.40 -26.52 9.64
CA SER A 3 -1.24 -25.62 8.85
C SER A 3 -2.67 -25.49 9.43
N ALA A 4 -2.92 -25.98 10.64
CA ALA A 4 -4.26 -26.15 11.18
C ALA A 4 -4.82 -24.93 11.93
N VAL A 5 -4.04 -23.87 12.20
CA VAL A 5 -4.48 -22.79 13.11
C VAL A 5 -5.25 -21.69 12.39
N LEU A 6 -5.25 -21.65 11.06
CA LEU A 6 -5.94 -20.62 10.29
C LEU A 6 -6.96 -21.15 9.28
N ALA A 7 -7.14 -22.48 9.20
CA ALA A 7 -8.08 -23.10 8.28
C ALA A 7 -9.56 -22.92 8.70
N GLU A 8 -9.82 -22.42 9.91
CA GLU A 8 -11.18 -22.31 10.44
C GLU A 8 -11.96 -21.10 9.90
N ASN A 9 -11.25 -20.14 9.25
CA ASN A 9 -11.87 -18.86 8.84
C ASN A 9 -11.90 -18.63 7.32
N TYR A 10 -11.59 -19.61 6.49
CA TYR A 10 -11.64 -19.46 5.04
C TYR A 10 -12.78 -20.27 4.44
N ASP A 11 -13.64 -19.60 3.69
CA ASP A 11 -14.52 -20.30 2.74
C ASP A 11 -13.64 -21.04 1.73
N ALA A 12 -13.51 -22.35 1.91
CA ALA A 12 -12.63 -23.19 1.10
C ALA A 12 -12.97 -23.11 -0.40
N SER A 13 -14.23 -22.80 -0.75
CA SER A 13 -14.65 -22.62 -2.13
C SER A 13 -14.03 -21.37 -2.75
N LYS A 14 -13.93 -20.29 -1.98
CA LYS A 14 -13.33 -19.02 -2.43
C LYS A 14 -11.81 -19.07 -2.42
N LEU A 15 -11.18 -19.85 -1.55
CA LEU A 15 -9.73 -19.97 -1.48
C LEU A 15 -9.13 -20.44 -2.82
N ALA A 16 -9.76 -21.42 -3.46
CA ALA A 16 -9.32 -21.92 -4.76
C ALA A 16 -9.34 -20.83 -5.84
N ASP A 17 -10.38 -19.98 -5.83
CA ASP A 17 -10.50 -18.86 -6.78
C ASP A 17 -9.45 -17.78 -6.52
N TYR A 18 -9.14 -17.50 -5.26
CA TYR A 18 -8.08 -16.55 -4.89
C TYR A 18 -6.68 -17.05 -5.27
N ILE A 19 -6.42 -18.34 -5.08
CA ILE A 19 -5.17 -18.97 -5.52
C ILE A 19 -5.03 -18.81 -7.05
N ARG A 20 -6.07 -19.17 -7.82
CA ARG A 20 -6.08 -19.03 -9.28
C ARG A 20 -5.92 -17.57 -9.72
N PHE A 21 -6.50 -16.63 -8.99
CA PHE A 21 -6.30 -15.20 -9.29
C PHE A 21 -4.86 -14.77 -9.03
N ALA A 22 -4.29 -15.16 -7.89
CA ALA A 22 -2.90 -14.83 -7.56
C ALA A 22 -1.93 -15.32 -8.64
N GLU A 23 -2.12 -16.54 -9.15
CA GLU A 23 -1.30 -17.13 -10.20
C GLU A 23 -1.40 -16.37 -11.54
N ARG A 24 -2.47 -15.59 -11.78
CA ARG A 24 -2.59 -14.72 -12.96
C ARG A 24 -1.83 -13.40 -12.86
N LEU A 25 -1.31 -13.04 -11.67
CA LEU A 25 -0.59 -11.79 -11.46
C LEU A 25 0.80 -11.78 -12.13
N GLY A 26 1.34 -12.94 -12.44
CA GLY A 26 2.61 -13.10 -13.15
C GLY A 26 2.86 -14.56 -13.52
N SER A 27 3.64 -14.80 -14.58
CA SER A 27 3.90 -16.13 -15.12
C SER A 27 4.48 -17.14 -14.11
N ASN A 28 5.16 -16.65 -13.06
CA ASN A 28 5.82 -17.46 -12.05
C ASN A 28 5.26 -17.24 -10.64
N VAL A 29 4.09 -16.62 -10.51
CA VAL A 29 3.47 -16.40 -9.19
C VAL A 29 2.79 -17.68 -8.75
N LYS A 30 3.22 -18.21 -7.61
CA LYS A 30 2.56 -19.33 -6.91
C LYS A 30 2.14 -18.86 -5.52
N PHE A 31 0.93 -19.19 -5.12
CA PHE A 31 0.38 -18.75 -3.82
C PHE A 31 1.23 -19.24 -2.63
N CYS A 32 1.84 -20.43 -2.74
CA CYS A 32 2.72 -20.99 -1.70
C CYS A 32 4.06 -20.24 -1.56
N GLU A 33 4.50 -19.52 -2.61
CA GLU A 33 5.77 -18.80 -2.58
C GLU A 33 5.69 -17.51 -1.79
N ASP A 34 6.79 -17.12 -1.15
CA ASP A 34 6.86 -15.91 -0.33
C ASP A 34 7.23 -14.65 -1.12
N LYS A 35 7.52 -14.79 -2.39
CA LYS A 35 7.85 -13.71 -3.30
C LYS A 35 6.99 -13.82 -4.55
N TRP A 36 6.16 -12.79 -4.77
CA TRP A 36 5.32 -12.72 -5.96
C TRP A 36 5.82 -11.61 -6.89
N LEU A 37 6.32 -11.99 -8.05
CA LEU A 37 6.66 -11.06 -9.12
C LEU A 37 5.42 -10.85 -10.00
N CYS A 38 4.62 -9.84 -9.67
CA CYS A 38 3.34 -9.53 -10.32
C CYS A 38 3.57 -8.82 -11.66
N SER A 39 4.26 -9.46 -12.60
CA SER A 39 4.68 -8.87 -13.88
C SER A 39 3.52 -8.35 -14.72
N ASN A 40 2.34 -8.99 -14.61
CA ASN A 40 1.13 -8.58 -15.33
C ASN A 40 0.54 -7.25 -14.81
N LEU A 41 0.99 -6.77 -13.65
CA LEU A 41 0.63 -5.46 -13.09
C LEU A 41 1.64 -4.37 -13.42
N ARG A 42 2.67 -4.67 -14.20
CA ARG A 42 3.65 -3.70 -14.70
C ARG A 42 2.96 -2.70 -15.62
N ARG A 43 3.14 -1.40 -15.35
CA ARG A 43 2.48 -0.31 -16.09
C ARG A 43 3.31 0.23 -17.24
N SER A 44 4.63 0.19 -17.10
CA SER A 44 5.57 0.72 -18.08
C SER A 44 6.79 -0.19 -18.21
N PRO A 45 7.37 -0.33 -19.41
CA PRO A 45 8.63 -1.06 -19.60
C PRO A 45 9.79 -0.54 -18.75
N ALA A 46 9.78 0.76 -18.41
CA ALA A 46 10.79 1.38 -17.56
C ALA A 46 10.61 1.10 -16.06
N GLU A 47 9.46 0.54 -15.64
CA GLU A 47 9.18 0.26 -14.24
C GLU A 47 10.06 -0.86 -13.71
N LYS A 48 10.76 -0.60 -12.59
CA LYS A 48 11.65 -1.57 -11.95
C LYS A 48 10.84 -2.73 -11.34
N SER A 49 11.40 -3.95 -11.36
CA SER A 49 10.76 -5.14 -10.81
C SER A 49 10.35 -4.99 -9.34
N CYS A 50 11.11 -4.23 -8.55
CA CYS A 50 10.75 -3.96 -7.17
C CYS A 50 9.41 -3.25 -7.00
N SER A 51 8.91 -2.50 -8.02
CA SER A 51 7.64 -1.80 -7.95
C SER A 51 6.43 -2.75 -7.98
N PHE A 52 6.54 -3.87 -8.67
CA PHE A 52 5.48 -4.86 -8.82
C PHE A 52 5.81 -6.22 -8.18
N THR A 53 6.70 -6.24 -7.18
CA THR A 53 7.02 -7.43 -6.38
C THR A 53 6.43 -7.30 -4.98
N LEU A 54 5.73 -8.35 -4.52
CA LEU A 54 5.27 -8.51 -3.14
C LEU A 54 6.18 -9.50 -2.41
N TYR A 55 6.51 -9.20 -1.15
CA TYR A 55 7.36 -10.04 -0.29
C TYR A 55 6.63 -10.37 0.99
N PHE A 56 6.44 -11.67 1.26
CA PHE A 56 5.75 -12.19 2.44
C PHE A 56 6.71 -12.85 3.45
N GLY A 57 7.96 -13.07 3.08
CA GLY A 57 8.92 -13.81 3.92
C GLY A 57 9.20 -13.18 5.29
N ARG A 58 8.97 -11.88 5.47
CA ARG A 58 9.06 -11.19 6.77
C ARG A 58 7.82 -11.34 7.65
N ILE A 59 6.72 -11.85 7.08
CA ILE A 59 5.52 -12.17 7.88
C ILE A 59 5.80 -13.48 8.63
N PRO A 60 5.55 -13.58 9.94
CA PRO A 60 5.69 -14.81 10.68
C PRO A 60 4.83 -15.93 10.08
N LEU A 61 5.37 -17.15 10.04
CA LEU A 61 4.76 -18.30 9.36
C LEU A 61 3.27 -18.52 9.67
N PRO A 62 2.79 -18.41 10.93
CA PRO A 62 1.38 -18.66 11.24
C PRO A 62 0.42 -17.69 10.54
N TYR A 63 0.88 -16.48 10.17
CA TYR A 63 0.01 -15.42 9.62
C TYR A 63 0.25 -15.18 8.12
N ARG A 64 1.23 -15.87 7.52
CA ARG A 64 1.68 -15.61 6.15
C ARG A 64 0.60 -15.88 5.11
N GLU A 65 -0.12 -16.98 5.26
CA GLU A 65 -1.22 -17.32 4.35
C GLU A 65 -2.37 -16.31 4.42
N SER A 66 -2.72 -15.86 5.63
CA SER A 66 -3.73 -14.83 5.83
C SER A 66 -3.38 -13.53 5.13
N VAL A 67 -2.11 -13.12 5.19
CA VAL A 67 -1.65 -11.90 4.51
C VAL A 67 -1.61 -12.08 3.00
N LYS A 68 -1.26 -13.25 2.48
CA LYS A 68 -1.34 -13.57 1.04
C LYS A 68 -2.78 -13.51 0.55
N TYR A 69 -3.71 -14.08 1.30
CA TYR A 69 -5.14 -14.02 1.04
C TYR A 69 -5.65 -12.57 1.02
N PHE A 70 -5.34 -11.80 2.06
CA PHE A 70 -5.67 -10.37 2.14
C PHE A 70 -5.10 -9.57 0.96
N ALA A 71 -3.84 -9.82 0.58
CA ALA A 71 -3.21 -9.17 -0.56
C ALA A 71 -3.96 -9.48 -1.87
N THR A 72 -4.35 -10.74 -2.06
CA THR A 72 -5.12 -11.18 -3.22
C THR A 72 -6.48 -10.49 -3.30
N ILE A 73 -7.25 -10.47 -2.19
CA ILE A 73 -8.54 -9.77 -2.14
C ILE A 73 -8.37 -8.29 -2.42
N SER A 74 -7.35 -7.67 -1.85
CA SER A 74 -7.08 -6.25 -2.06
C SER A 74 -6.81 -5.92 -3.53
N LEU A 75 -6.06 -6.78 -4.24
CA LEU A 75 -5.80 -6.64 -5.67
C LEU A 75 -7.06 -6.89 -6.51
N ILE A 76 -7.88 -7.90 -6.17
CA ILE A 76 -9.18 -8.17 -6.83
C ILE A 76 -10.09 -6.94 -6.70
N ARG A 77 -10.10 -6.28 -5.54
CA ARG A 77 -10.86 -5.05 -5.29
C ARG A 77 -10.26 -3.80 -5.96
N GLY A 78 -9.25 -3.96 -6.83
CA GLY A 78 -8.64 -2.90 -7.62
C GLY A 78 -7.65 -2.01 -6.85
N LYS A 79 -7.17 -2.43 -5.67
CA LYS A 79 -6.11 -1.69 -4.97
C LYS A 79 -4.81 -1.75 -5.78
N LYS A 80 -4.08 -0.62 -5.81
CA LYS A 80 -2.78 -0.56 -6.47
C LYS A 80 -1.77 -1.44 -5.74
N ILE A 81 -0.86 -2.06 -6.47
CA ILE A 81 0.18 -2.91 -5.89
C ILE A 81 1.05 -2.16 -4.85
N SER A 82 1.32 -0.87 -5.08
CA SER A 82 2.03 -0.03 -4.11
C SER A 82 1.28 0.11 -2.78
N THR A 83 -0.06 0.18 -2.83
CA THR A 83 -0.91 0.22 -1.64
C THR A 83 -0.86 -1.12 -0.89
N VAL A 84 -0.95 -2.24 -1.61
CA VAL A 84 -0.86 -3.58 -1.01
C VAL A 84 0.51 -3.81 -0.38
N LYS A 85 1.59 -3.31 -1.00
CA LYS A 85 2.93 -3.33 -0.40
C LYS A 85 2.99 -2.57 0.91
N ALA A 86 2.39 -1.38 0.97
CA ALA A 86 2.31 -0.60 2.20
C ALA A 86 1.55 -1.37 3.29
N TYR A 87 0.42 -1.97 2.96
CA TYR A 87 -0.31 -2.82 3.90
C TYR A 87 0.55 -3.97 4.45
N ILE A 88 1.27 -4.70 3.59
CA ILE A 88 2.16 -5.78 4.01
C ILE A 88 3.23 -5.27 4.99
N GLN A 89 3.84 -4.10 4.71
CA GLN A 89 4.85 -3.51 5.59
C GLN A 89 4.28 -3.11 6.96
N ASP A 90 3.05 -2.62 6.99
CA ASP A 90 2.37 -2.24 8.22
C ASP A 90 1.98 -3.47 9.03
N LEU A 91 1.51 -4.52 8.36
CA LEU A 91 1.17 -5.80 8.99
C LEU A 91 2.41 -6.49 9.59
N ILE A 92 3.60 -6.39 8.99
CA ILE A 92 4.83 -6.90 9.58
C ILE A 92 5.05 -6.30 10.97
N ARG A 93 4.88 -4.98 11.15
CA ARG A 93 5.06 -4.30 12.44
C ARG A 93 4.09 -4.83 13.49
N PHE A 94 2.85 -5.05 13.10
CA PHE A 94 1.83 -5.60 14.00
C PHE A 94 2.15 -7.05 14.39
N PHE A 95 2.52 -7.90 13.43
CA PHE A 95 2.80 -9.31 13.71
C PHE A 95 4.09 -9.49 14.53
N ASP A 96 5.09 -8.63 14.34
CA ASP A 96 6.28 -8.62 15.20
C ASP A 96 5.90 -8.27 16.64
N PHE A 97 5.06 -7.24 16.84
CA PHE A 97 4.53 -6.89 18.16
C PHE A 97 3.67 -8.02 18.74
N TRP A 98 2.74 -8.56 17.96
CA TRP A 98 1.82 -9.61 18.38
C TRP A 98 2.56 -10.87 18.83
N LEU A 99 3.51 -11.33 18.03
CA LEU A 99 4.28 -12.53 18.31
C LEU A 99 5.11 -12.38 19.61
N ASN A 100 5.71 -11.20 19.82
CA ASN A 100 6.52 -10.93 21.01
C ASN A 100 5.68 -10.85 22.31
N ASN A 101 4.41 -10.44 22.20
CA ASN A 101 3.56 -10.25 23.40
C ASN A 101 2.61 -11.42 23.66
N LYS A 102 2.16 -12.12 22.65
CA LYS A 102 1.13 -13.16 22.73
C LYS A 102 1.58 -14.51 22.19
N GLY A 103 2.76 -14.59 21.57
CA GLY A 103 3.19 -15.79 20.86
C GLY A 103 2.33 -16.06 19.61
N ALA A 104 2.31 -17.31 19.15
CA ALA A 104 1.62 -17.71 17.92
C ALA A 104 0.11 -17.96 18.14
N LEU A 105 -0.58 -17.04 18.82
CA LEU A 105 -2.04 -17.15 19.04
C LEU A 105 -2.81 -16.77 17.76
N SER A 106 -4.00 -17.33 17.63
CA SER A 106 -4.94 -16.99 16.56
C SER A 106 -5.31 -15.50 16.60
N LEU A 107 -5.47 -14.89 15.41
CA LEU A 107 -5.89 -13.49 15.28
C LEU A 107 -7.35 -13.27 15.74
N SER A 108 -8.16 -14.31 15.78
CA SER A 108 -9.51 -14.26 16.36
C SER A 108 -9.52 -13.87 17.84
N ASN A 109 -8.40 -14.09 18.54
CA ASN A 109 -8.22 -13.71 19.93
C ASN A 109 -7.75 -12.26 20.13
N CYS A 110 -7.54 -11.49 19.04
CA CYS A 110 -7.16 -10.10 19.11
C CYS A 110 -8.32 -9.24 19.60
N SER A 111 -8.15 -8.62 20.76
CA SER A 111 -9.15 -7.81 21.43
C SER A 111 -8.88 -6.30 21.29
N GLU A 112 -9.87 -5.48 21.67
CA GLU A 112 -9.67 -4.01 21.78
C GLU A 112 -8.55 -3.64 22.77
N TYR A 113 -8.36 -4.45 23.81
CA TYR A 113 -7.26 -4.28 24.75
C TYR A 113 -5.89 -4.45 24.08
N ASP A 114 -5.78 -5.44 23.18
CA ASP A 114 -4.55 -5.68 22.42
C ASP A 114 -4.29 -4.55 21.42
N ALA A 115 -5.34 -4.04 20.79
CA ALA A 115 -5.24 -2.87 19.94
C ALA A 115 -4.76 -1.62 20.71
N ALA A 116 -5.28 -1.40 21.94
CA ALA A 116 -4.82 -0.32 22.82
C ALA A 116 -3.34 -0.48 23.22
N ASN A 117 -2.88 -1.70 23.49
CA ASN A 117 -1.46 -1.97 23.76
C ASN A 117 -0.58 -1.73 22.54
N PHE A 118 -1.06 -2.11 21.34
CA PHE A 118 -0.35 -1.81 20.10
C PHE A 118 -0.29 -0.30 19.81
N TYR A 119 -1.35 0.44 20.12
CA TYR A 119 -1.33 1.91 20.05
C TYR A 119 -0.20 2.49 20.91
N ARG A 120 -0.10 2.07 22.20
CA ARG A 120 0.97 2.52 23.08
C ARG A 120 2.35 2.14 22.55
N TYR A 121 2.49 0.96 21.99
CA TYR A 121 3.73 0.53 21.33
C TYR A 121 4.13 1.47 20.18
N LEU A 122 3.17 1.87 19.33
CA LEU A 122 3.42 2.82 18.23
C LEU A 122 3.77 4.22 18.74
N GLU A 123 3.12 4.69 19.82
CA GLU A 123 3.39 6.01 20.42
C GLU A 123 4.78 6.08 21.05
N ASN A 124 5.24 5.01 21.67
CA ASN A 124 6.57 4.94 22.28
C ASN A 124 7.69 4.73 21.23
N GLY A 125 7.33 4.48 19.97
CA GLY A 125 8.27 4.31 18.88
C GLY A 125 8.70 5.63 18.23
N THR A 126 9.64 5.54 17.29
CA THR A 126 10.18 6.69 16.54
C THR A 126 9.40 7.02 15.26
N LEU A 127 8.27 6.39 15.03
CA LEU A 127 7.50 6.57 13.80
C LEU A 127 6.79 7.94 13.78
N ALA A 128 6.82 8.60 12.62
CA ALA A 128 6.03 9.81 12.41
C ALA A 128 4.53 9.52 12.58
N GLU A 129 3.77 10.50 13.07
CA GLU A 129 2.33 10.39 13.32
C GLU A 129 1.56 9.90 12.06
N SER A 130 1.88 10.47 10.89
CA SER A 130 1.27 10.06 9.62
C SER A 130 1.50 8.58 9.30
N THR A 131 2.66 8.04 9.67
CA THR A 131 2.97 6.61 9.50
C THR A 131 2.16 5.77 10.49
N ARG A 132 2.04 6.19 11.76
CA ARG A 132 1.22 5.49 12.77
C ARG A 132 -0.25 5.43 12.37
N ILE A 133 -0.79 6.54 11.85
CA ILE A 133 -2.14 6.58 11.28
C ILE A 133 -2.28 5.58 10.11
N GLY A 134 -1.28 5.52 9.23
CA GLY A 134 -1.24 4.57 8.11
C GLY A 134 -1.27 3.12 8.58
N VAL A 135 -0.42 2.78 9.56
CA VAL A 135 -0.38 1.43 10.17
C VAL A 135 -1.74 1.05 10.76
N TRP A 136 -2.36 1.95 11.53
CA TRP A 136 -3.68 1.71 12.12
C TRP A 136 -4.76 1.46 11.06
N SER A 137 -4.78 2.29 10.03
CA SER A 137 -5.71 2.16 8.91
C SER A 137 -5.52 0.84 8.16
N SER A 138 -4.28 0.42 7.95
CA SER A 138 -3.94 -0.86 7.30
C SER A 138 -4.45 -2.05 8.09
N LEU A 139 -4.32 -2.02 9.42
CA LEU A 139 -4.85 -3.05 10.32
C LEU A 139 -6.37 -3.07 10.34
N SER A 140 -7.02 -1.91 10.40
CA SER A 140 -8.47 -1.83 10.33
C SER A 140 -9.01 -2.50 9.06
N ILE A 141 -8.41 -2.20 7.90
CA ILE A 141 -8.80 -2.79 6.61
C ILE A 141 -8.50 -4.30 6.59
N PHE A 142 -7.38 -4.74 7.17
CA PHE A 142 -7.03 -6.15 7.24
C PHE A 142 -8.06 -6.93 8.05
N PHE A 143 -8.34 -6.52 9.29
CA PHE A 143 -9.30 -7.19 10.16
C PHE A 143 -10.73 -7.13 9.60
N GLU A 144 -11.14 -6.02 8.99
CA GLU A 144 -12.43 -5.91 8.30
C GLU A 144 -12.53 -6.91 7.14
N THR A 145 -11.46 -7.03 6.34
CA THR A 145 -11.44 -7.96 5.20
C THR A 145 -11.47 -9.42 5.66
N MET A 146 -10.75 -9.75 6.72
CA MET A 146 -10.68 -11.11 7.24
C MET A 146 -11.99 -11.51 7.94
N ASN A 147 -12.64 -10.59 8.65
CA ASN A 147 -13.90 -10.85 9.35
C ASN A 147 -15.11 -10.90 8.39
N GLY A 148 -15.04 -10.20 7.26
CA GLY A 148 -16.12 -10.13 6.28
C GLY A 148 -16.33 -11.41 5.47
N SER A 149 -15.41 -12.38 5.56
CA SER A 149 -15.52 -13.65 4.83
C SER A 149 -16.39 -14.69 5.53
N ASP A 150 -16.68 -14.55 6.83
CA ASP A 150 -17.25 -15.66 7.63
C ASP A 150 -18.64 -15.43 8.24
N GLY A 151 -19.29 -14.29 7.98
CA GLY A 151 -20.60 -14.04 8.61
C GLY A 151 -20.57 -13.98 10.15
N THR A 152 -19.50 -14.39 10.80
CA THR A 152 -19.24 -14.18 12.21
C THR A 152 -18.69 -12.77 12.37
N LYS A 153 -19.52 -11.87 12.90
CA LYS A 153 -19.14 -10.49 13.24
C LYS A 153 -18.15 -10.48 14.41
N SER A 154 -16.97 -11.06 14.21
CA SER A 154 -15.82 -10.78 15.08
C SER A 154 -15.58 -9.27 15.01
N LYS A 155 -15.68 -8.60 16.14
CA LYS A 155 -15.56 -7.15 16.22
C LYS A 155 -14.15 -6.76 15.80
N ASN A 156 -14.01 -5.92 14.78
CA ASN A 156 -12.71 -5.42 14.35
C ASN A 156 -12.10 -4.58 15.49
N PRO A 157 -10.99 -5.02 16.14
CA PRO A 157 -10.42 -4.32 17.27
C PRO A 157 -9.79 -2.97 16.88
N PHE A 158 -9.56 -2.74 15.58
CA PHE A 158 -8.99 -1.51 15.01
C PHE A 158 -10.03 -0.62 14.33
N CYS A 159 -11.34 -0.85 14.53
CA CYS A 159 -12.41 -0.11 13.86
C CYS A 159 -12.41 1.39 14.22
N LEU A 160 -12.07 1.73 15.47
CA LEU A 160 -11.98 3.11 15.95
C LEU A 160 -10.53 3.57 15.91
N SER A 161 -10.24 4.64 15.15
CA SER A 161 -8.91 5.22 15.13
C SER A 161 -8.71 6.08 16.39
N PRO A 162 -7.64 5.85 17.19
CA PRO A 162 -7.28 6.72 18.30
C PRO A 162 -6.65 8.04 17.83
N TYR A 163 -6.33 8.15 16.54
CA TYR A 163 -5.70 9.31 15.95
C TYR A 163 -6.75 10.31 15.47
N CYS A 164 -6.71 11.54 15.98
CA CYS A 164 -7.45 12.64 15.39
C CYS A 164 -6.84 13.01 14.04
N ARG A 165 -7.64 13.02 12.96
CA ARG A 165 -7.23 13.61 11.70
C ARG A 165 -7.05 15.12 11.88
N GLN A 166 -5.84 15.54 12.21
CA GLN A 166 -5.48 16.94 12.05
C GLN A 166 -5.29 17.18 10.55
N THR A 167 -6.23 17.91 9.96
CA THR A 167 -6.06 18.47 8.61
C THR A 167 -5.07 19.64 8.69
N ARG A 168 -3.81 19.35 8.91
CA ARG A 168 -2.75 20.34 8.68
C ARG A 168 -2.53 20.44 7.18
N PHE A 169 -3.17 21.41 6.56
CA PHE A 169 -2.82 21.88 5.23
C PHE A 169 -1.53 22.73 5.33
N ASP A 170 -0.42 22.07 5.57
CA ASP A 170 0.89 22.70 5.43
C ASP A 170 1.28 22.61 3.94
N THR A 171 0.64 23.46 3.13
CA THR A 171 0.98 23.59 1.72
C THR A 171 2.36 24.23 1.64
N LYS A 172 3.37 23.42 1.31
CA LYS A 172 4.71 23.92 1.00
C LYS A 172 4.62 24.78 -0.26
N TYR A 173 4.51 26.07 -0.04
CA TYR A 173 4.44 27.08 -1.09
C TYR A 173 5.85 27.48 -1.52
N ILE A 174 6.10 27.50 -2.83
CA ILE A 174 7.32 28.08 -3.39
C ILE A 174 7.08 29.57 -3.52
N PRO A 175 7.86 30.44 -2.83
CA PRO A 175 7.70 31.88 -2.94
C PRO A 175 7.82 32.33 -4.40
N GLU A 176 7.01 33.29 -4.80
CA GLU A 176 6.98 33.81 -6.19
C GLU A 176 8.34 34.37 -6.62
N SER A 177 9.10 34.95 -5.69
CA SER A 177 10.48 35.40 -5.97
C SER A 177 11.40 34.26 -6.42
N VAL A 178 11.27 33.09 -5.78
CA VAL A 178 12.04 31.88 -6.14
C VAL A 178 11.54 31.31 -7.47
N ALA A 179 10.21 31.28 -7.67
CA ALA A 179 9.63 30.84 -8.93
C ALA A 179 10.10 31.67 -10.11
N ARG A 180 10.17 33.01 -9.97
CA ARG A 180 10.70 33.89 -11.01
C ARG A 180 12.19 33.67 -11.31
N GLN A 181 13.00 33.37 -10.30
CA GLN A 181 14.41 33.01 -10.50
C GLN A 181 14.51 31.70 -11.31
N LEU A 182 13.72 30.72 -10.99
CA LEU A 182 13.65 29.47 -11.76
C LEU A 182 13.15 29.69 -13.19
N ASP A 183 12.18 30.60 -13.42
CA ASP A 183 11.70 30.96 -14.75
C ASP A 183 12.85 31.53 -15.62
N VAL A 184 13.73 32.34 -15.04
CA VAL A 184 14.92 32.87 -15.75
C VAL A 184 15.89 31.74 -16.09
N VAL A 185 16.19 30.87 -15.13
CA VAL A 185 17.12 29.74 -15.32
C VAL A 185 16.59 28.80 -16.42
N PHE A 186 15.31 28.44 -16.39
CA PHE A 186 14.73 27.50 -17.35
C PHE A 186 14.40 28.13 -18.73
N LYS A 187 14.60 29.42 -18.92
CA LYS A 187 14.66 30.08 -20.24
C LYS A 187 15.99 29.85 -20.94
N ASN A 188 17.05 29.54 -20.20
CA ASN A 188 18.39 29.35 -20.80
C ASN A 188 18.42 28.07 -21.67
N ASN A 189 18.97 28.22 -22.89
CA ASN A 189 19.10 27.14 -23.86
C ASN A 189 20.17 26.09 -23.50
N GLU A 190 21.04 26.36 -22.56
CA GLU A 190 22.01 25.39 -22.03
C GLU A 190 21.39 24.26 -21.24
N ILE A 191 20.18 24.48 -20.69
CA ILE A 191 19.44 23.43 -20.01
C ILE A 191 18.80 22.50 -21.05
N LEU A 192 18.93 21.20 -20.80
CA LEU A 192 18.37 20.15 -21.66
C LEU A 192 16.88 20.39 -21.94
N LEU A 193 16.49 20.34 -23.20
CA LEU A 193 15.14 20.66 -23.66
C LEU A 193 14.04 19.93 -22.87
N HIS A 194 14.22 18.63 -22.59
CA HIS A 194 13.20 17.85 -21.87
C HIS A 194 13.00 18.35 -20.43
N LEU A 195 14.04 18.83 -19.74
CA LEU A 195 13.92 19.41 -18.40
C LEU A 195 13.19 20.75 -18.45
N ARG A 196 13.46 21.57 -19.48
CA ARG A 196 12.75 22.84 -19.72
C ARG A 196 11.28 22.58 -19.97
N CYS A 197 10.94 21.62 -20.82
CA CYS A 197 9.56 21.26 -21.11
C CYS A 197 8.83 20.80 -19.83
N VAL A 198 9.41 19.91 -19.03
CA VAL A 198 8.82 19.44 -17.77
C VAL A 198 8.61 20.62 -16.81
N TYR A 199 9.61 21.49 -16.65
CA TYR A 199 9.49 22.67 -15.80
C TYR A 199 8.31 23.56 -16.21
N TRP A 200 8.23 23.95 -17.51
CA TRP A 200 7.17 24.84 -17.98
C TRP A 200 5.79 24.20 -17.92
N LEU A 201 5.68 22.90 -18.15
CA LEU A 201 4.42 22.18 -17.97
C LEU A 201 3.98 22.22 -16.50
N LEU A 202 4.89 21.97 -15.55
CA LEU A 202 4.59 22.06 -14.11
C LEU A 202 4.26 23.50 -13.66
N ARG A 203 4.89 24.49 -14.26
CA ARG A 203 4.68 25.90 -13.93
C ARG A 203 3.35 26.45 -14.43
N LEU A 204 2.90 25.99 -15.60
CA LEU A 204 1.70 26.51 -16.29
C LEU A 204 0.46 25.66 -16.04
N ILE A 205 0.63 24.39 -15.76
CA ILE A 205 -0.47 23.43 -15.58
C ILE A 205 -0.43 22.88 -14.14
N PRO A 206 -1.54 22.97 -13.37
CA PRO A 206 -1.60 22.45 -12.00
C PRO A 206 -1.65 20.92 -11.98
N SER A 207 -0.60 20.26 -12.45
CA SER A 207 -0.48 18.81 -12.55
C SER A 207 0.62 18.27 -11.66
N ARG A 208 0.52 16.99 -11.29
CA ARG A 208 1.59 16.30 -10.58
C ARG A 208 2.70 15.90 -11.57
N ILE A 209 3.95 15.90 -11.10
CA ILE A 209 5.11 15.51 -11.92
C ILE A 209 4.92 14.15 -12.63
N GLY A 210 4.32 13.17 -11.95
CA GLY A 210 4.03 11.86 -12.53
C GLY A 210 2.99 11.89 -13.66
N GLU A 211 2.08 12.85 -13.65
CA GLU A 211 1.08 13.05 -14.71
C GLU A 211 1.75 13.65 -15.94
N ILE A 212 2.63 14.63 -15.76
CA ILE A 212 3.39 15.25 -16.85
C ILE A 212 4.36 14.25 -17.50
N LEU A 213 5.09 13.48 -16.68
CA LEU A 213 6.01 12.45 -17.20
C LEU A 213 5.29 11.26 -17.87
N GLY A 214 4.01 11.08 -17.58
CA GLY A 214 3.15 10.07 -18.19
C GLY A 214 2.37 10.55 -19.41
N MET A 215 2.52 11.83 -19.81
CA MET A 215 1.83 12.36 -21.00
C MET A 215 2.32 11.66 -22.27
N GLN A 216 1.38 11.30 -23.15
CA GLN A 216 1.70 10.75 -24.46
C GLN A 216 2.11 11.87 -25.42
N ILE A 217 2.93 11.55 -26.40
CA ILE A 217 3.47 12.54 -27.38
C ILE A 217 2.34 13.22 -28.17
N ASP A 218 1.22 12.53 -28.36
CA ASP A 218 0.02 12.98 -29.12
C ASP A 218 -1.09 13.53 -28.22
N CYS A 219 -0.80 13.85 -26.95
CA CYS A 219 -1.80 14.33 -26.00
C CYS A 219 -2.38 15.71 -26.34
N LEU A 220 -1.64 16.52 -27.14
CA LEU A 220 -2.11 17.81 -27.63
C LEU A 220 -2.94 17.65 -28.88
N LYS A 221 -4.26 17.65 -28.72
CA LYS A 221 -5.20 17.73 -29.85
C LYS A 221 -5.57 19.19 -30.09
N ARG A 222 -5.42 19.68 -31.34
CA ARG A 222 -6.02 20.96 -31.72
C ARG A 222 -7.54 20.77 -31.76
N PHE A 223 -8.24 21.47 -30.90
CA PHE A 223 -9.66 21.70 -31.12
C PHE A 223 -9.77 22.73 -32.24
N ASN A 224 -10.06 22.26 -33.44
CA ASN A 224 -10.57 23.13 -34.49
C ASN A 224 -12.02 23.43 -34.09
N GLY A 225 -12.24 24.64 -33.51
CA GLY A 225 -13.58 25.19 -33.31
C GLY A 225 -14.27 25.49 -34.63
#